data_198bdd9c34072abce2cb0a7b57938421
#
_entry.id   198bdd9c34072abce2cb0a7b57938421
#
_cell.length_a   1.000
_cell.length_b   1.000
_cell.length_c   1.000
_cell.angle_alpha   90.00
_cell.angle_beta   90.00
_cell.angle_gamma   90.00
#
_symmetry.space_group_name_H-M   'P 1'
#
loop_
_entity.id
_entity.type
_entity.pdbx_description
1 polymer ?
#
loop_
_entity_poly.entity_id
_entity_poly.type
_entity_poly.pdbx_seq_one_letter_code
_entity_poly.pdbx_strand_id
1 'polypeptide(L)'
;MLSVLKMYFQFGSSYRQKLYKGLFFTILGCLFEGVQITALWIVFTALTTDTLSTQTIFSALGVMLLSIIGAFICAHFKSENFCDANFSMAGTKRAEIGDTLRRLPMGYFNENSLGEVTAVMTNQLDVMQNLGGLLYMMVVGGLALTAIIVAFLFVFCWQLGLITAATFVLFCITMELLQAYVRNVSDKYVAANTTLISSVLEYVRGISVVRAFSLIDDAEGKYAKAVDDCRVQALNLELKALHFSVLQMVISKATSIIMCLVSVGLWLSGTLDTAACLTVVVMSFMLFSRLESAGRFSTILRNLEIAMEQTNAILATPAMDEGEGLEKADSYDVELSHVSFGYDDRQILEDVSLSIPAGTSCAIVGPSGSGKTTLVRLIERFWDVNAGHVTLGGRDVCDYKVDALLQNFSTVFQGVFLFDDTIENNIKFGNPSATHEQVVDAAKRACCEEFIQALPDGYETRLGEGGSMLSGGERQRLSIARAILKDAPIVVLDEATANVDPENELELQRAIAELTKSKTVIMIAHRLKTVRNANQILVLDKGRIVQRGTHESLMAEGGIYADFVNMREKTVGWKIA
;
A
#
# COMPACT_ATOMS: atom_id res chain seq x y z
N MET A 1 2.57 19.41 15.68
CA MET A 1 3.80 18.66 15.99
C MET A 1 3.59 17.56 17.03
N LEU A 2 3.10 17.86 18.24
CA LEU A 2 2.79 16.84 19.26
C LEU A 2 1.80 15.77 18.77
N SER A 3 0.85 16.13 17.90
CA SER A 3 -0.09 15.20 17.27
C SER A 3 0.63 14.16 16.40
N VAL A 4 1.58 14.59 15.58
CA VAL A 4 2.38 13.70 14.72
C VAL A 4 3.24 12.76 15.56
N LEU A 5 3.88 13.26 16.61
CA LEU A 5 4.63 12.42 17.56
C LEU A 5 3.72 11.38 18.23
N LYS A 6 2.54 11.79 18.70
CA LYS A 6 1.56 10.88 19.30
C LYS A 6 1.11 9.80 18.30
N MET A 7 0.83 10.20 17.05
CA MET A 7 0.46 9.28 15.97
C MET A 7 1.59 8.28 15.69
N TYR A 8 2.83 8.74 15.64
CA TYR A 8 4.00 7.88 15.43
C TYR A 8 4.17 6.84 16.56
N PHE A 9 4.00 7.23 17.82
CA PHE A 9 4.02 6.29 18.94
C PHE A 9 2.85 5.31 18.95
N GLN A 10 1.68 5.73 18.48
CA GLN A 10 0.51 4.86 18.30
C GLN A 10 0.74 3.87 17.17
N PHE A 11 1.25 4.34 16.04
CA PHE A 11 1.60 3.53 14.88
C PHE A 11 2.64 2.46 15.23
N GLY A 12 3.66 2.83 16.01
CA GLY A 12 4.71 1.94 16.52
C GLY A 12 4.39 1.26 17.85
N SER A 13 3.11 0.97 18.15
CA SER A 13 2.67 0.46 19.45
C SER A 13 3.42 -0.80 19.90
N SER A 14 3.75 -1.70 19.00
CA SER A 14 4.50 -2.94 19.26
C SER A 14 5.98 -2.68 19.58
N TYR A 15 6.51 -1.52 19.20
CA TYR A 15 7.94 -1.16 19.37
C TYR A 15 8.17 0.00 20.34
N ARG A 16 7.17 0.34 21.16
CA ARG A 16 7.21 1.48 22.11
C ARG A 16 8.44 1.49 22.99
N GLN A 17 8.88 0.34 23.49
CA GLN A 17 10.04 0.27 24.38
C GLN A 17 11.32 0.76 23.69
N LYS A 18 11.53 0.38 22.42
CA LYS A 18 12.68 0.83 21.62
C LYS A 18 12.60 2.33 21.34
N LEU A 19 11.40 2.82 21.00
CA LEU A 19 11.16 4.24 20.76
C LEU A 19 11.43 5.09 22.03
N TYR A 20 11.00 4.65 23.22
CA TYR A 20 11.29 5.34 24.48
C TYR A 20 12.76 5.28 24.84
N LYS A 21 13.45 4.16 24.62
CA LYS A 21 14.92 4.08 24.80
C LYS A 21 15.66 5.04 23.88
N GLY A 22 15.27 5.09 22.59
CA GLY A 22 15.82 6.05 21.64
C GLY A 22 15.60 7.50 22.06
N LEU A 23 14.39 7.84 22.56
CA LEU A 23 14.07 9.16 23.10
C LEU A 23 14.92 9.48 24.33
N PHE A 24 15.08 8.55 25.26
CA PHE A 24 15.93 8.72 26.44
C PHE A 24 17.38 9.02 26.06
N PHE A 25 17.97 8.23 25.15
CA PHE A 25 19.32 8.49 24.67
C PHE A 25 19.45 9.77 23.85
N THR A 26 18.37 10.22 23.19
CA THR A 26 18.35 11.54 22.54
C THR A 26 18.49 12.67 23.56
N ILE A 27 17.69 12.65 24.64
CA ILE A 27 17.73 13.67 25.69
C ILE A 27 19.07 13.61 26.46
N LEU A 28 19.53 12.41 26.79
CA LEU A 28 20.82 12.23 27.47
C LEU A 28 21.99 12.71 26.59
N GLY A 29 21.96 12.44 25.31
CA GLY A 29 22.95 12.95 24.36
C GLY A 29 22.98 14.48 24.30
N CYS A 30 21.82 15.13 24.33
CA CYS A 30 21.71 16.59 24.39
C CYS A 30 22.32 17.16 25.69
N LEU A 31 22.21 16.45 26.82
CA LEU A 31 22.88 16.85 28.06
C LEU A 31 24.41 16.81 27.92
N PHE A 32 24.97 15.74 27.34
CA PHE A 32 26.41 15.68 27.07
C PHE A 32 26.87 16.75 26.08
N GLU A 33 26.09 17.06 25.04
CA GLU A 33 26.39 18.19 24.12
C GLU A 33 26.40 19.52 24.88
N GLY A 34 25.48 19.74 25.82
CA GLY A 34 25.45 20.93 26.68
C GLY A 34 26.70 21.08 27.59
N VAL A 35 27.27 19.98 28.05
CA VAL A 35 28.48 19.99 28.90
C VAL A 35 29.69 20.61 28.17
N GLN A 36 29.75 20.63 26.84
CA GLN A 36 30.82 21.31 26.08
C GLN A 36 30.97 22.79 26.42
N ILE A 37 29.87 23.44 26.79
CA ILE A 37 29.85 24.86 27.17
C ILE A 37 30.65 25.10 28.45
N THR A 38 30.63 24.14 29.36
CA THR A 38 31.40 24.20 30.61
C THR A 38 32.90 24.23 30.34
N ALA A 39 33.39 23.51 29.34
CA ALA A 39 34.78 23.54 28.95
C ALA A 39 35.23 24.92 28.47
N LEU A 40 34.37 25.60 27.64
CA LEU A 40 34.61 26.98 27.22
C LEU A 40 34.67 27.94 28.42
N TRP A 41 33.74 27.78 29.35
CA TRP A 41 33.72 28.61 30.56
C TRP A 41 34.95 28.42 31.42
N ILE A 42 35.48 27.20 31.63
CA ILE A 42 36.72 26.91 32.33
C ILE A 42 37.90 27.65 31.68
N VAL A 43 38.01 27.57 30.34
CA VAL A 43 39.12 28.22 29.62
C VAL A 43 39.03 29.74 29.72
N PHE A 44 37.85 30.34 29.53
CA PHE A 44 37.68 31.78 29.62
C PHE A 44 37.88 32.32 31.02
N THR A 45 37.46 31.58 32.04
CA THR A 45 37.72 31.93 33.44
C THR A 45 39.23 31.96 33.72
N ALA A 46 39.99 30.97 33.29
CA ALA A 46 41.42 30.92 33.47
C ALA A 46 42.18 32.01 32.68
N LEU A 47 41.68 32.38 31.50
CA LEU A 47 42.21 33.49 30.70
C LEU A 47 42.00 34.83 31.37
N THR A 48 40.83 35.09 31.94
CA THR A 48 40.46 36.37 32.55
C THR A 48 41.01 36.60 33.92
N THR A 49 41.35 35.52 34.65
CA THR A 49 41.96 35.56 36.00
C THR A 49 43.46 35.38 35.97
N ASP A 50 44.07 35.27 34.80
CA ASP A 50 45.51 35.04 34.58
C ASP A 50 46.04 33.76 35.32
N THR A 51 45.15 32.77 35.47
CA THR A 51 45.46 31.50 36.17
C THR A 51 45.64 30.32 35.20
N LEU A 52 46.02 30.63 33.94
CA LEU A 52 46.30 29.62 32.93
C LEU A 52 47.41 28.71 33.39
N SER A 53 47.02 27.45 33.66
CA SER A 53 47.94 26.40 34.05
C SER A 53 47.75 25.14 33.22
N THR A 54 48.77 24.28 33.20
CA THR A 54 48.65 22.98 32.55
C THR A 54 47.46 22.16 33.11
N GLN A 55 47.15 22.34 34.39
CA GLN A 55 46.01 21.68 35.05
C GLN A 55 44.67 22.20 34.49
N THR A 56 44.53 23.48 34.19
CA THR A 56 43.33 24.07 33.59
C THR A 56 43.07 23.50 32.17
N ILE A 57 44.18 23.37 31.40
CA ILE A 57 44.09 22.76 30.05
C ILE A 57 43.63 21.31 30.15
N PHE A 58 44.20 20.51 31.07
CA PHE A 58 43.79 19.13 31.26
C PHE A 58 42.36 18.98 31.80
N SER A 59 41.88 19.88 32.64
CA SER A 59 40.49 19.87 33.11
C SER A 59 39.50 20.18 32.01
N ALA A 60 39.77 21.21 31.19
CA ALA A 60 38.93 21.53 30.02
C ALA A 60 38.91 20.39 28.99
N LEU A 61 40.10 19.80 28.71
CA LEU A 61 40.22 18.63 27.84
C LEU A 61 39.44 17.42 28.39
N GLY A 62 39.53 17.17 29.70
CA GLY A 62 38.78 16.09 30.36
C GLY A 62 37.26 16.26 30.22
N VAL A 63 36.75 17.47 30.43
CA VAL A 63 35.32 17.80 30.24
C VAL A 63 34.90 17.62 28.80
N MET A 64 35.71 18.07 27.82
CA MET A 64 35.44 17.88 26.40
C MET A 64 35.41 16.40 26.00
N LEU A 65 36.41 15.62 26.47
CA LEU A 65 36.46 14.18 26.20
C LEU A 65 35.25 13.44 26.79
N LEU A 66 34.87 13.76 28.01
CA LEU A 66 33.69 13.21 28.68
C LEU A 66 32.42 13.51 27.86
N SER A 67 32.26 14.76 27.41
CA SER A 67 31.13 15.18 26.57
C SER A 67 31.09 14.43 25.23
N ILE A 68 32.24 14.38 24.52
CA ILE A 68 32.31 13.69 23.22
C ILE A 68 32.02 12.20 23.34
N ILE A 69 32.66 11.53 24.33
CA ILE A 69 32.46 10.10 24.54
C ILE A 69 31.01 9.81 24.96
N GLY A 70 30.45 10.61 25.87
CA GLY A 70 29.07 10.47 26.32
C GLY A 70 28.08 10.69 25.17
N ALA A 71 28.28 11.76 24.37
CA ALA A 71 27.44 12.03 23.21
C ALA A 71 27.54 10.92 22.14
N PHE A 72 28.75 10.38 21.90
CA PHE A 72 28.97 9.28 20.97
C PHE A 72 28.24 7.99 21.40
N ILE A 73 28.36 7.61 22.66
CA ILE A 73 27.66 6.44 23.23
C ILE A 73 26.15 6.63 23.09
N CYS A 74 25.64 7.80 23.47
CA CYS A 74 24.21 8.11 23.31
C CYS A 74 23.77 8.08 21.86
N ALA A 75 24.57 8.60 20.93
CA ALA A 75 24.28 8.59 19.50
C ALA A 75 24.21 7.16 18.94
N HIS A 76 25.10 6.26 19.38
CA HIS A 76 25.08 4.86 19.00
C HIS A 76 23.78 4.17 19.43
N PHE A 77 23.48 4.18 20.73
CA PHE A 77 22.26 3.53 21.24
C PHE A 77 20.97 4.17 20.74
N LYS A 78 20.94 5.49 20.55
CA LYS A 78 19.83 6.20 19.92
C LYS A 78 19.59 5.67 18.51
N SER A 79 20.63 5.64 17.67
CA SER A 79 20.52 5.20 16.27
C SER A 79 20.12 3.73 16.19
N GLU A 80 20.72 2.86 16.97
CA GLU A 80 20.37 1.44 17.02
C GLU A 80 18.89 1.22 17.34
N ASN A 81 18.38 1.84 18.42
CA ASN A 81 16.99 1.66 18.83
C ASN A 81 15.98 2.24 17.82
N PHE A 82 16.27 3.40 17.21
CA PHE A 82 15.37 3.98 16.20
C PHE A 82 15.43 3.23 14.87
N CYS A 83 16.61 2.82 14.40
CA CYS A 83 16.71 2.05 13.17
C CYS A 83 15.95 0.73 13.32
N ASP A 84 16.24 -0.04 14.37
CA ASP A 84 15.56 -1.30 14.61
C ASP A 84 14.02 -1.13 14.74
N ALA A 85 13.57 -0.11 15.49
CA ALA A 85 12.14 0.18 15.61
C ALA A 85 11.50 0.51 14.26
N ASN A 86 12.12 1.39 13.45
CA ASN A 86 11.55 1.86 12.19
C ASN A 86 11.50 0.76 11.13
N PHE A 87 12.58 0.00 10.96
CA PHE A 87 12.63 -1.09 9.99
C PHE A 87 11.66 -2.22 10.37
N SER A 88 11.63 -2.60 11.65
CA SER A 88 10.71 -3.63 12.13
C SER A 88 9.25 -3.19 12.00
N MET A 89 8.94 -1.93 12.31
CA MET A 89 7.60 -1.36 12.20
C MET A 89 7.12 -1.33 10.75
N ALA A 90 7.96 -0.90 9.81
CA ALA A 90 7.63 -0.92 8.38
C ALA A 90 7.39 -2.34 7.87
N GLY A 91 8.24 -3.30 8.26
CA GLY A 91 8.06 -4.71 7.92
C GLY A 91 6.75 -5.30 8.46
N THR A 92 6.46 -5.05 9.75
CA THR A 92 5.20 -5.50 10.36
C THR A 92 3.98 -4.88 9.66
N LYS A 93 4.02 -3.59 9.34
CA LYS A 93 2.91 -2.92 8.64
C LYS A 93 2.71 -3.45 7.21
N ARG A 94 3.77 -3.80 6.50
CA ARG A 94 3.65 -4.48 5.19
C ARG A 94 2.95 -5.83 5.32
N ALA A 95 3.29 -6.61 6.34
CA ALA A 95 2.63 -7.89 6.60
C ALA A 95 1.16 -7.70 6.99
N GLU A 96 0.85 -6.76 7.89
CA GLU A 96 -0.53 -6.42 8.29
C GLU A 96 -1.37 -5.98 7.08
N ILE A 97 -0.82 -5.14 6.18
CA ILE A 97 -1.51 -4.75 4.94
C ILE A 97 -1.78 -5.99 4.08
N GLY A 98 -0.77 -6.86 3.87
CA GLY A 98 -0.95 -8.11 3.11
C GLY A 98 -2.08 -8.99 3.65
N ASP A 99 -2.14 -9.15 4.98
CA ASP A 99 -3.22 -9.90 5.64
C ASP A 99 -4.59 -9.21 5.50
N THR A 100 -4.63 -7.87 5.56
CA THR A 100 -5.86 -7.11 5.36
C THR A 100 -6.36 -7.26 3.93
N LEU A 101 -5.48 -7.07 2.93
CA LEU A 101 -5.84 -7.16 1.50
C LEU A 101 -6.48 -8.51 1.15
N ARG A 102 -6.04 -9.60 1.77
CA ARG A 102 -6.61 -10.94 1.55
C ARG A 102 -8.08 -11.04 1.96
N ARG A 103 -8.55 -10.18 2.88
CA ARG A 103 -9.91 -10.22 3.43
C ARG A 103 -10.82 -9.12 2.87
N LEU A 104 -10.30 -8.27 1.98
CA LEU A 104 -11.10 -7.23 1.36
C LEU A 104 -11.93 -7.77 0.19
N PRO A 105 -13.12 -7.19 -0.07
CA PRO A 105 -13.90 -7.54 -1.24
C PRO A 105 -13.14 -7.18 -2.52
N MET A 106 -13.31 -7.96 -3.58
CA MET A 106 -12.61 -7.72 -4.86
C MET A 106 -12.94 -6.36 -5.49
N GLY A 107 -14.07 -5.75 -5.13
CA GLY A 107 -14.41 -4.38 -5.54
C GLY A 107 -13.44 -3.30 -5.06
N TYR A 108 -12.71 -3.57 -3.98
CA TYR A 108 -11.64 -2.69 -3.51
C TYR A 108 -10.49 -2.58 -4.52
N PHE A 109 -10.20 -3.66 -5.26
CA PHE A 109 -9.07 -3.75 -6.20
C PHE A 109 -9.42 -3.17 -7.58
N ASN A 110 -9.94 -1.95 -7.64
CA ASN A 110 -10.04 -1.20 -8.88
C ASN A 110 -8.68 -0.58 -9.25
N GLU A 111 -8.56 0.01 -10.45
CA GLU A 111 -7.27 0.58 -10.92
C GLU A 111 -6.71 1.66 -9.99
N ASN A 112 -7.56 2.47 -9.36
CA ASN A 112 -7.13 3.54 -8.46
C ASN A 112 -6.63 2.98 -7.12
N SER A 113 -7.36 2.01 -6.53
CA SER A 113 -6.96 1.41 -5.27
C SER A 113 -5.68 0.57 -5.39
N LEU A 114 -5.45 -0.12 -6.51
CA LEU A 114 -4.22 -0.86 -6.76
C LEU A 114 -2.99 0.05 -6.77
N GLY A 115 -3.09 1.19 -7.44
CA GLY A 115 -2.02 2.21 -7.46
C GLY A 115 -1.75 2.79 -6.07
N GLU A 116 -2.80 3.07 -5.31
CA GLU A 116 -2.69 3.57 -3.93
C GLU A 116 -2.04 2.54 -3.00
N VAL A 117 -2.51 1.30 -3.01
CA VAL A 117 -1.94 0.20 -2.21
C VAL A 117 -0.46 0.01 -2.53
N THR A 118 -0.11 -0.02 -3.82
CA THR A 118 1.28 -0.15 -4.25
C THR A 118 2.13 1.01 -3.73
N ALA A 119 1.65 2.25 -3.86
CA ALA A 119 2.35 3.43 -3.36
C ALA A 119 2.57 3.39 -1.85
N VAL A 120 1.57 2.93 -1.09
CA VAL A 120 1.68 2.81 0.38
C VAL A 120 2.69 1.71 0.75
N MET A 121 2.60 0.53 0.17
CA MET A 121 3.48 -0.60 0.50
C MET A 121 4.95 -0.36 0.13
N THR A 122 5.21 0.40 -0.93
CA THR A 122 6.57 0.72 -1.40
C THR A 122 7.05 2.07 -0.86
N ASN A 123 6.47 3.17 -1.33
CA ASN A 123 7.00 4.51 -1.09
C ASN A 123 6.68 5.05 0.31
N GLN A 124 5.43 4.93 0.78
CA GLN A 124 5.03 5.58 2.04
C GLN A 124 5.66 4.89 3.26
N LEU A 125 5.70 3.56 3.26
CA LEU A 125 6.38 2.81 4.33
C LEU A 125 7.90 3.01 4.28
N ASP A 126 8.51 3.24 3.11
CA ASP A 126 9.92 3.62 2.98
C ASP A 126 10.18 5.03 3.53
N VAL A 127 9.29 5.99 3.28
CA VAL A 127 9.36 7.33 3.91
C VAL A 127 9.36 7.19 5.43
N MET A 128 8.48 6.36 5.99
CA MET A 128 8.39 6.13 7.41
C MET A 128 9.64 5.44 7.97
N GLN A 129 10.15 4.42 7.28
CA GLN A 129 11.36 3.69 7.63
C GLN A 129 12.58 4.59 7.68
N ASN A 130 12.75 5.48 6.71
CA ASN A 130 13.94 6.32 6.54
C ASN A 130 13.85 7.65 7.28
N LEU A 131 12.67 8.28 7.33
CA LEU A 131 12.49 9.61 7.91
C LEU A 131 12.05 9.59 9.37
N GLY A 132 11.47 8.48 9.88
CA GLY A 132 11.03 8.37 11.26
C GLY A 132 12.16 8.62 12.27
N GLY A 133 13.37 8.11 12.01
CA GLY A 133 14.55 8.37 12.83
C GLY A 133 15.04 9.82 12.77
N LEU A 134 14.99 10.44 11.59
CA LEU A 134 15.36 11.85 11.40
C LEU A 134 14.45 12.81 12.16
N LEU A 135 13.16 12.50 12.26
CA LEU A 135 12.19 13.22 13.09
C LEU A 135 12.71 13.39 14.51
N TYR A 136 13.13 12.30 15.15
CA TYR A 136 13.63 12.33 16.51
C TYR A 136 14.97 13.05 16.63
N MET A 137 15.89 12.78 15.70
CA MET A 137 17.21 13.40 15.74
C MET A 137 17.15 14.92 15.58
N MET A 138 16.37 15.40 14.61
CA MET A 138 16.38 16.80 14.23
C MET A 138 15.34 17.62 15.00
N VAL A 139 14.12 17.10 15.15
CA VAL A 139 13.05 17.88 15.78
C VAL A 139 13.10 17.74 17.30
N VAL A 140 13.00 16.52 17.81
CA VAL A 140 12.99 16.30 19.28
C VAL A 140 14.33 16.65 19.89
N GLY A 141 15.46 16.27 19.26
CA GLY A 141 16.79 16.62 19.72
C GLY A 141 17.04 18.13 19.72
N GLY A 142 16.60 18.83 18.66
CA GLY A 142 16.73 20.31 18.57
C GLY A 142 15.94 21.03 19.68
N LEU A 143 14.70 20.61 19.91
CA LEU A 143 13.86 21.16 20.96
C LEU A 143 14.41 20.83 22.38
N ALA A 144 14.83 19.58 22.59
CA ALA A 144 15.38 19.14 23.88
C ALA A 144 16.68 19.88 24.22
N LEU A 145 17.62 19.96 23.27
CA LEU A 145 18.89 20.69 23.51
C LEU A 145 18.62 22.17 23.83
N THR A 146 17.74 22.82 23.05
CA THR A 146 17.41 24.23 23.31
C THR A 146 16.75 24.40 24.67
N ALA A 147 15.83 23.53 25.08
CA ALA A 147 15.21 23.56 26.40
C ALA A 147 16.23 23.37 27.54
N ILE A 148 17.19 22.45 27.38
CA ILE A 148 18.27 22.23 28.35
C ILE A 148 19.14 23.48 28.46
N ILE A 149 19.49 24.12 27.36
CA ILE A 149 20.30 25.35 27.38
C ILE A 149 19.53 26.50 28.00
N VAL A 150 18.24 26.66 27.71
CA VAL A 150 17.37 27.66 28.36
C VAL A 150 17.36 27.44 29.87
N ALA A 151 17.18 26.21 30.32
CA ALA A 151 17.20 25.90 31.75
C ALA A 151 18.55 26.22 32.40
N PHE A 152 19.67 25.89 31.73
CA PHE A 152 21.01 26.24 32.18
C PHE A 152 21.22 27.75 32.30
N LEU A 153 20.76 28.52 31.28
CA LEU A 153 20.86 29.99 31.29
C LEU A 153 20.05 30.63 32.43
N PHE A 154 18.89 30.08 32.78
CA PHE A 154 18.13 30.57 33.93
C PHE A 154 18.88 30.43 35.27
N VAL A 155 19.64 29.36 35.44
CA VAL A 155 20.46 29.13 36.61
C VAL A 155 21.69 30.05 36.61
N PHE A 156 22.27 30.29 35.41
CA PHE A 156 23.51 31.05 35.26
C PHE A 156 23.27 32.57 35.25
N CYS A 157 22.28 33.03 34.48
CA CYS A 157 21.86 34.44 34.36
C CYS A 157 20.37 34.52 33.95
N TRP A 158 19.50 34.81 34.90
CA TRP A 158 18.06 34.77 34.70
C TRP A 158 17.54 35.70 33.57
N GLN A 159 18.22 36.88 33.37
CA GLN A 159 17.86 37.83 32.32
C GLN A 159 18.07 37.19 30.93
N LEU A 160 19.20 36.49 30.71
CA LEU A 160 19.49 35.80 29.45
C LEU A 160 18.61 34.56 29.29
N GLY A 161 18.33 33.86 30.39
CA GLY A 161 17.35 32.75 30.41
C GLY A 161 15.96 33.19 29.95
N LEU A 162 15.50 34.38 30.37
CA LEU A 162 14.20 34.90 29.99
C LEU A 162 14.12 35.29 28.49
N ILE A 163 15.17 35.87 27.94
CA ILE A 163 15.27 36.23 26.50
C ILE A 163 15.21 34.94 25.66
N THR A 164 16.02 33.93 26.02
CA THR A 164 16.07 32.67 25.29
C THR A 164 14.79 31.86 25.42
N ALA A 165 14.13 31.88 26.59
CA ALA A 165 12.83 31.25 26.79
C ALA A 165 11.74 31.92 25.96
N ALA A 166 11.69 33.25 25.91
CA ALA A 166 10.75 33.99 25.08
C ALA A 166 10.94 33.64 23.60
N THR A 167 12.18 33.57 23.13
CA THR A 167 12.51 33.17 21.76
C THR A 167 12.12 31.73 21.48
N PHE A 168 12.38 30.82 22.40
CA PHE A 168 11.99 29.40 22.27
C PHE A 168 10.47 29.25 22.12
N VAL A 169 9.69 29.96 22.95
CA VAL A 169 8.23 29.98 22.82
C VAL A 169 7.78 30.58 21.50
N LEU A 170 8.35 31.73 21.09
CA LEU A 170 8.03 32.35 19.81
C LEU A 170 8.35 31.43 18.62
N PHE A 171 9.49 30.72 18.70
CA PHE A 171 9.86 29.74 17.69
C PHE A 171 8.87 28.57 17.62
N CYS A 172 8.43 28.04 18.75
CA CYS A 172 7.41 26.97 18.78
C CYS A 172 6.07 27.46 18.19
N ILE A 173 5.68 28.71 18.44
CA ILE A 173 4.47 29.31 17.85
C ILE A 173 4.60 29.38 16.32
N THR A 174 5.73 29.90 15.81
CA THR A 174 5.96 29.97 14.36
C THR A 174 6.01 28.59 13.71
N MET A 175 6.52 27.58 14.43
CA MET A 175 6.55 26.21 13.98
C MET A 175 5.16 25.58 13.88
N GLU A 176 4.27 25.82 14.85
CA GLU A 176 2.86 25.35 14.79
C GLU A 176 2.07 26.08 13.67
N LEU A 177 2.30 27.38 13.49
CA LEU A 177 1.70 28.14 12.38
C LEU A 177 2.14 27.60 11.02
N LEU A 178 3.43 27.30 10.86
CA LEU A 178 3.97 26.67 9.66
C LEU A 178 3.28 25.32 9.39
N GLN A 179 3.16 24.46 10.39
CA GLN A 179 2.51 23.15 10.23
C GLN A 179 1.04 23.28 9.85
N ALA A 180 0.29 24.15 10.52
CA ALA A 180 -1.11 24.41 10.19
C ALA A 180 -1.27 24.90 8.73
N TYR A 181 -0.34 25.75 8.29
CA TYR A 181 -0.33 26.28 6.94
C TYR A 181 0.02 25.18 5.90
N VAL A 182 1.11 24.44 6.14
CA VAL A 182 1.57 23.36 5.27
C VAL A 182 0.49 22.29 5.10
N ARG A 183 -0.25 21.95 6.17
CA ARG A 183 -1.36 20.99 6.11
C ARG A 183 -2.42 21.42 5.11
N ASN A 184 -2.83 22.70 5.10
CA ASN A 184 -3.86 23.21 4.19
C ASN A 184 -3.41 23.28 2.72
N VAL A 185 -2.10 23.39 2.46
CA VAL A 185 -1.55 23.51 1.09
C VAL A 185 -1.10 22.14 0.54
N SER A 186 -0.64 21.25 1.42
CA SER A 186 -0.13 19.93 1.01
C SER A 186 -1.18 19.06 0.33
N ASP A 187 -2.46 19.19 0.70
CA ASP A 187 -3.53 18.40 0.08
C ASP A 187 -3.65 18.65 -1.43
N LYS A 188 -3.45 19.90 -1.86
CA LYS A 188 -3.43 20.26 -3.29
C LYS A 188 -2.21 19.67 -4.01
N TYR A 189 -1.05 19.68 -3.36
CA TYR A 189 0.15 19.06 -3.91
C TYR A 189 0.00 17.54 -4.02
N VAL A 190 -0.54 16.88 -2.98
CA VAL A 190 -0.78 15.43 -2.99
C VAL A 190 -1.75 15.06 -4.11
N ALA A 191 -2.86 15.79 -4.29
CA ALA A 191 -3.80 15.56 -5.37
C ALA A 191 -3.17 15.73 -6.76
N ALA A 192 -2.36 16.80 -6.95
CA ALA A 192 -1.65 17.03 -8.20
C ALA A 192 -0.61 15.93 -8.48
N ASN A 193 0.11 15.46 -7.46
CA ASN A 193 1.09 14.39 -7.59
C ASN A 193 0.42 13.05 -7.92
N THR A 194 -0.73 12.74 -7.32
CA THR A 194 -1.53 11.54 -7.66
C THR A 194 -2.01 11.61 -9.12
N THR A 195 -2.50 12.77 -9.57
CA THR A 195 -2.89 13.00 -10.96
C THR A 195 -1.71 12.81 -11.91
N LEU A 196 -0.52 13.30 -11.55
CA LEU A 196 0.70 13.11 -12.33
C LEU A 196 1.05 11.62 -12.45
N ILE A 197 1.07 10.88 -11.33
CA ILE A 197 1.35 9.43 -11.34
C ILE A 197 0.37 8.69 -12.24
N SER A 198 -0.93 8.96 -12.13
CA SER A 198 -1.97 8.35 -12.97
C SER A 198 -1.76 8.67 -14.45
N SER A 199 -1.42 9.94 -14.78
CA SER A 199 -1.15 10.37 -16.15
C SER A 199 0.10 9.71 -16.74
N VAL A 200 1.16 9.51 -15.94
CA VAL A 200 2.37 8.78 -16.35
C VAL A 200 2.04 7.32 -16.66
N LEU A 201 1.30 6.65 -15.78
CA LEU A 201 0.90 5.25 -15.98
C LEU A 201 0.02 5.10 -17.23
N GLU A 202 -0.94 5.99 -17.44
CA GLU A 202 -1.79 6.01 -18.63
C GLU A 202 -0.93 6.20 -19.90
N TYR A 203 -0.01 7.17 -19.90
CA TYR A 203 0.89 7.44 -21.03
C TYR A 203 1.77 6.23 -21.36
N VAL A 204 2.41 5.62 -20.36
CA VAL A 204 3.29 4.45 -20.53
C VAL A 204 2.51 3.23 -21.04
N ARG A 205 1.33 2.95 -20.47
CA ARG A 205 0.46 1.85 -20.92
C ARG A 205 -0.05 2.06 -22.34
N GLY A 206 -0.36 3.33 -22.68
CA GLY A 206 -0.89 3.72 -23.99
C GLY A 206 0.18 4.01 -25.06
N ILE A 207 1.47 3.87 -24.77
CA ILE A 207 2.56 4.35 -25.66
C ILE A 207 2.53 3.70 -27.05
N SER A 208 2.10 2.44 -27.16
CA SER A 208 1.93 1.75 -28.44
C SER A 208 0.84 2.40 -29.28
N VAL A 209 -0.27 2.81 -28.68
CA VAL A 209 -1.39 3.50 -29.32
C VAL A 209 -0.94 4.91 -29.75
N VAL A 210 -0.30 5.64 -28.84
CA VAL A 210 0.23 6.99 -29.11
C VAL A 210 1.17 6.95 -30.34
N ARG A 211 2.07 5.97 -30.40
CA ARG A 211 2.97 5.80 -31.54
C ARG A 211 2.27 5.35 -32.81
N ALA A 212 1.33 4.39 -32.72
CA ALA A 212 0.63 3.88 -33.89
C ALA A 212 -0.27 4.92 -34.58
N PHE A 213 -0.86 5.83 -33.80
CA PHE A 213 -1.75 6.86 -34.31
C PHE A 213 -1.13 8.25 -34.37
N SER A 214 0.17 8.40 -34.08
CA SER A 214 0.88 9.68 -34.08
C SER A 214 0.22 10.76 -33.21
N LEU A 215 -0.37 10.35 -32.08
CA LEU A 215 -1.08 11.24 -31.13
C LEU A 215 -0.11 11.88 -30.12
N ILE A 216 1.12 12.20 -30.55
CA ILE A 216 2.16 12.72 -29.68
C ILE A 216 1.72 14.02 -29.01
N ASP A 217 1.18 14.96 -29.80
CA ASP A 217 0.81 16.31 -29.30
C ASP A 217 -0.33 16.27 -28.27
N ASP A 218 -1.38 15.46 -28.48
CA ASP A 218 -2.52 15.37 -27.56
C ASP A 218 -2.18 14.61 -26.26
N ALA A 219 -1.44 13.50 -26.37
CA ALA A 219 -1.01 12.72 -25.22
C ALA A 219 0.05 13.46 -24.38
N GLU A 220 0.99 14.18 -25.04
CA GLU A 220 1.94 15.06 -24.37
C GLU A 220 1.24 16.24 -23.71
N GLY A 221 0.18 16.80 -24.29
CA GLY A 221 -0.57 17.93 -23.72
C GLY A 221 -1.18 17.61 -22.35
N LYS A 222 -1.82 16.44 -22.19
CA LYS A 222 -2.39 16.00 -20.91
C LYS A 222 -1.30 15.71 -19.86
N TYR A 223 -0.25 15.02 -20.26
CA TYR A 223 0.89 14.71 -19.41
C TYR A 223 1.66 15.98 -19.00
N ALA A 224 1.99 16.86 -19.96
CA ALA A 224 2.68 18.11 -19.70
C ALA A 224 1.90 19.03 -18.74
N LYS A 225 0.56 19.06 -18.87
CA LYS A 225 -0.29 19.79 -17.94
C LYS A 225 -0.22 19.22 -16.53
N ALA A 226 -0.29 17.88 -16.37
CA ALA A 226 -0.16 17.25 -15.07
C ALA A 226 1.21 17.51 -14.42
N VAL A 227 2.30 17.52 -15.22
CA VAL A 227 3.65 17.90 -14.77
C VAL A 227 3.68 19.35 -14.31
N ASP A 228 3.11 20.27 -15.10
CA ASP A 228 3.12 21.69 -14.75
C ASP A 228 2.25 22.00 -13.51
N ASP A 229 1.07 21.40 -13.41
CA ASP A 229 0.20 21.53 -12.24
C ASP A 229 0.92 21.02 -10.97
N CYS A 230 1.58 19.85 -11.04
CA CYS A 230 2.36 19.32 -9.93
C CYS A 230 3.53 20.25 -9.55
N ARG A 231 4.26 20.77 -10.56
CA ARG A 231 5.34 21.75 -10.36
C ARG A 231 4.84 23.03 -9.67
N VAL A 232 3.71 23.56 -10.13
CA VAL A 232 3.12 24.79 -9.55
C VAL A 232 2.72 24.57 -8.09
N GLN A 233 2.08 23.42 -7.77
CA GLN A 233 1.69 23.12 -6.40
C GLN A 233 2.90 22.85 -5.49
N ALA A 234 3.94 22.17 -6.00
CA ALA A 234 5.19 21.95 -5.28
C ALA A 234 5.89 23.29 -4.96
N LEU A 235 6.03 24.16 -5.97
CA LEU A 235 6.62 25.50 -5.78
C LEU A 235 5.81 26.35 -4.80
N ASN A 236 4.48 26.31 -4.87
CA ASN A 236 3.61 27.02 -3.93
C ASN A 236 3.81 26.53 -2.49
N LEU A 237 3.96 25.23 -2.28
CA LEU A 237 4.23 24.66 -0.96
C LEU A 237 5.60 25.11 -0.44
N GLU A 238 6.66 24.95 -1.23
CA GLU A 238 8.04 25.26 -0.83
C GLU A 238 8.27 26.76 -0.63
N LEU A 239 7.84 27.62 -1.58
CA LEU A 239 8.04 29.07 -1.46
C LEU A 239 7.32 29.66 -0.26
N LYS A 240 6.15 29.14 0.08
CA LYS A 240 5.41 29.61 1.25
C LYS A 240 6.00 29.08 2.56
N ALA A 241 6.46 27.83 2.60
CA ALA A 241 7.21 27.29 3.74
C ALA A 241 8.51 28.08 3.96
N LEU A 242 9.16 28.54 2.89
CA LEU A 242 10.38 29.36 2.95
C LEU A 242 10.18 30.65 3.77
N HIS A 243 9.03 31.33 3.63
CA HIS A 243 8.76 32.58 4.39
C HIS A 243 8.80 32.34 5.90
N PHE A 244 8.22 31.22 6.37
CA PHE A 244 8.27 30.86 7.78
C PHE A 244 9.69 30.48 8.24
N SER A 245 10.43 29.75 7.40
CA SER A 245 11.82 29.38 7.69
C SER A 245 12.73 30.60 7.75
N VAL A 246 12.53 31.57 6.87
CA VAL A 246 13.25 32.87 6.91
C VAL A 246 12.87 33.63 8.17
N LEU A 247 11.58 33.71 8.53
CA LEU A 247 11.14 34.36 9.76
C LEU A 247 11.78 33.69 11.01
N GLN A 248 11.83 32.38 11.08
CA GLN A 248 12.49 31.64 12.16
C GLN A 248 13.99 31.96 12.23
N MET A 249 14.66 32.01 11.08
CA MET A 249 16.07 32.42 10.99
C MET A 249 16.29 33.87 11.48
N VAL A 250 15.41 34.78 11.08
CA VAL A 250 15.51 36.18 11.52
C VAL A 250 15.32 36.31 13.04
N ILE A 251 14.29 35.62 13.60
CA ILE A 251 14.06 35.58 15.05
C ILE A 251 15.29 35.05 15.78
N SER A 252 15.86 33.96 15.32
CA SER A 252 17.03 33.33 15.90
C SER A 252 18.26 34.25 15.87
N LYS A 253 18.57 34.86 14.72
CA LYS A 253 19.73 35.78 14.58
C LYS A 253 19.52 37.08 15.35
N ALA A 254 18.32 37.65 15.35
CA ALA A 254 18.00 38.83 16.15
C ALA A 254 18.21 38.53 17.66
N THR A 255 17.77 37.37 18.12
CA THR A 255 17.98 36.97 19.51
C THR A 255 19.46 36.77 19.84
N SER A 256 20.26 36.20 18.95
CA SER A 256 21.72 36.12 19.13
C SER A 256 22.35 37.50 19.32
N ILE A 257 21.97 38.49 18.51
CA ILE A 257 22.43 39.87 18.64
C ILE A 257 21.99 40.47 19.98
N ILE A 258 20.71 40.32 20.36
CA ILE A 258 20.18 40.83 21.63
C ILE A 258 20.91 40.18 22.82
N MET A 259 21.18 38.89 22.78
CA MET A 259 21.94 38.21 23.82
C MET A 259 23.36 38.74 23.95
N CYS A 260 24.06 39.01 22.83
CA CYS A 260 25.38 39.64 22.83
C CYS A 260 25.32 41.03 23.47
N LEU A 261 24.39 41.86 23.06
CA LEU A 261 24.27 43.25 23.57
C LEU A 261 23.91 43.26 25.07
N VAL A 262 22.97 42.41 25.49
CA VAL A 262 22.58 42.30 26.91
C VAL A 262 23.72 41.73 27.76
N SER A 263 24.45 40.73 27.27
CA SER A 263 25.59 40.17 28.02
C SER A 263 26.72 41.17 28.24
N VAL A 264 27.02 41.99 27.21
CA VAL A 264 28.00 43.12 27.33
C VAL A 264 27.46 44.19 28.27
N GLY A 265 26.17 44.54 28.21
CA GLY A 265 25.55 45.50 29.14
C GLY A 265 25.60 45.04 30.58
N LEU A 266 25.36 43.76 30.85
CA LEU A 266 25.47 43.16 32.19
C LEU A 266 26.91 43.08 32.68
N TRP A 267 27.87 42.89 31.79
CA TRP A 267 29.29 42.96 32.11
C TRP A 267 29.70 44.37 32.47
N LEU A 268 29.32 45.39 31.70
CA LEU A 268 29.60 46.82 32.00
C LEU A 268 28.98 47.27 33.32
N SER A 269 27.83 46.73 33.70
CA SER A 269 27.18 46.98 35.00
C SER A 269 27.82 46.24 36.18
N GLY A 270 28.78 45.38 35.92
CA GLY A 270 29.45 44.57 36.96
C GLY A 270 28.64 43.40 37.49
N THR A 271 27.49 43.08 36.87
CA THR A 271 26.61 41.97 37.26
C THR A 271 27.05 40.64 36.65
N LEU A 272 27.81 40.63 35.57
CA LEU A 272 28.35 39.44 34.91
C LEU A 272 29.87 39.56 34.83
N ASP A 273 30.58 38.50 35.13
CA ASP A 273 32.04 38.42 35.01
C ASP A 273 32.46 38.33 33.52
N THR A 274 33.72 38.65 33.23
CA THR A 274 34.25 38.69 31.87
C THR A 274 34.22 37.31 31.21
N ALA A 275 34.52 36.25 31.95
CA ALA A 275 34.51 34.89 31.41
C ALA A 275 33.10 34.44 31.02
N ALA A 276 32.12 34.77 31.86
CA ALA A 276 30.72 34.47 31.59
C ALA A 276 30.20 35.28 30.38
N CYS A 277 30.55 36.55 30.27
CA CYS A 277 30.21 37.38 29.12
C CYS A 277 30.74 36.75 27.82
N LEU A 278 32.03 36.40 27.75
CA LEU A 278 32.64 35.76 26.59
C LEU A 278 31.96 34.43 26.25
N THR A 279 31.66 33.61 27.27
CA THR A 279 30.97 32.31 27.09
C THR A 279 29.59 32.51 26.46
N VAL A 280 28.80 33.46 26.95
CA VAL A 280 27.46 33.75 26.42
C VAL A 280 27.53 34.29 25.00
N VAL A 281 28.50 35.16 24.68
CA VAL A 281 28.68 35.67 23.31
C VAL A 281 28.96 34.54 22.34
N VAL A 282 29.88 33.62 22.66
CA VAL A 282 30.17 32.47 21.81
C VAL A 282 28.94 31.53 21.69
N MET A 283 28.28 31.25 22.82
CA MET A 283 27.07 30.45 22.86
C MET A 283 25.94 30.99 22.00
N SER A 284 25.75 32.32 21.99
CA SER A 284 24.63 32.95 21.30
C SER A 284 24.63 32.65 19.80
N PHE A 285 25.80 32.46 19.18
CA PHE A 285 25.90 32.08 17.76
C PHE A 285 25.58 30.61 17.49
N MET A 286 25.75 29.73 18.46
CA MET A 286 25.54 28.28 18.30
C MET A 286 24.17 27.82 18.79
N LEU A 287 23.56 28.54 19.74
CA LEU A 287 22.38 28.16 20.50
C LEU A 287 21.20 27.73 19.62
N PHE A 288 20.89 28.51 18.62
CA PHE A 288 19.69 28.32 17.79
C PHE A 288 19.91 27.47 16.54
N SER A 289 21.14 27.04 16.24
CA SER A 289 21.45 26.30 15.01
C SER A 289 20.68 24.96 14.92
N ARG A 290 20.55 24.24 16.04
CA ARG A 290 19.77 23.00 16.13
C ARG A 290 18.28 23.27 16.06
N LEU A 291 17.81 24.37 16.64
CA LEU A 291 16.41 24.78 16.59
C LEU A 291 16.00 25.20 15.18
N GLU A 292 16.85 25.95 14.45
CA GLU A 292 16.65 26.27 13.04
C GLU A 292 16.56 25.00 12.17
N SER A 293 17.40 24.00 12.45
CA SER A 293 17.32 22.69 11.78
C SER A 293 15.99 21.98 12.07
N ALA A 294 15.53 21.98 13.33
CA ALA A 294 14.24 21.45 13.69
C ALA A 294 13.07 22.11 12.92
N GLY A 295 13.15 23.45 12.75
CA GLY A 295 12.17 24.20 11.94
C GLY A 295 12.13 23.75 10.48
N ARG A 296 13.30 23.60 9.85
CA ARG A 296 13.38 23.12 8.45
C ARG A 296 12.85 21.70 8.26
N PHE A 297 13.10 20.80 9.21
CA PHE A 297 12.57 19.44 9.16
C PHE A 297 11.08 19.34 9.49
N SER A 298 10.46 20.42 9.97
CA SER A 298 9.03 20.47 10.27
C SER A 298 8.15 20.20 9.03
N THR A 299 8.57 20.59 7.84
CA THR A 299 7.85 20.30 6.58
C THR A 299 7.89 18.82 6.23
N ILE A 300 8.99 18.13 6.53
CA ILE A 300 9.14 16.69 6.31
C ILE A 300 8.20 15.88 7.22
N LEU A 301 7.83 16.43 8.40
CA LEU A 301 6.86 15.80 9.29
C LEU A 301 5.50 15.55 8.62
N ARG A 302 5.08 16.40 7.70
CA ARG A 302 3.81 16.21 6.98
C ARG A 302 3.85 14.98 6.07
N ASN A 303 4.99 14.70 5.42
CA ASN A 303 5.14 13.49 4.61
C ASN A 303 5.02 12.23 5.48
N LEU A 304 5.59 12.26 6.69
CA LEU A 304 5.46 11.17 7.65
C LEU A 304 4.01 11.02 8.15
N GLU A 305 3.32 12.12 8.41
CA GLU A 305 1.90 12.14 8.81
C GLU A 305 1.03 11.51 7.71
N ILE A 306 1.21 11.93 6.44
CA ILE A 306 0.51 11.38 5.28
C ILE A 306 0.77 9.88 5.12
N ALA A 307 2.03 9.45 5.26
CA ALA A 307 2.39 8.05 5.16
C ALA A 307 1.66 7.18 6.21
N MET A 308 1.58 7.66 7.46
CA MET A 308 0.84 6.98 8.52
C MET A 308 -0.67 7.03 8.30
N GLU A 309 -1.24 8.15 7.86
CA GLU A 309 -2.66 8.32 7.56
C GLU A 309 -3.10 7.36 6.44
N GLN A 310 -2.37 7.30 5.33
CA GLN A 310 -2.67 6.41 4.20
C GLN A 310 -2.53 4.93 4.59
N THR A 311 -1.47 4.59 5.34
CA THR A 311 -1.31 3.21 5.84
C THR A 311 -2.48 2.80 6.75
N ASN A 312 -2.87 3.67 7.68
CA ASN A 312 -3.99 3.40 8.58
C ASN A 312 -5.33 3.36 7.84
N ALA A 313 -5.51 4.13 6.77
CA ALA A 313 -6.72 4.10 5.95
C ALA A 313 -6.91 2.71 5.31
N ILE A 314 -5.84 2.12 4.74
CA ILE A 314 -5.90 0.76 4.18
C ILE A 314 -6.22 -0.27 5.29
N LEU A 315 -5.55 -0.17 6.45
CA LEU A 315 -5.76 -1.10 7.57
C LEU A 315 -7.13 -0.96 8.23
N ALA A 316 -7.75 0.20 8.10
CA ALA A 316 -9.10 0.48 8.63
C ALA A 316 -10.21 0.13 7.64
N THR A 317 -9.88 -0.27 6.41
CA THR A 317 -10.88 -0.69 5.42
C THR A 317 -11.61 -1.92 5.96
N PRO A 318 -12.96 -1.93 5.98
CA PRO A 318 -13.71 -3.04 6.52
C PRO A 318 -13.43 -4.33 5.74
N ALA A 319 -13.00 -5.37 6.42
CA ALA A 319 -12.95 -6.71 5.86
C ALA A 319 -14.38 -7.24 5.63
N MET A 320 -14.51 -8.24 4.75
CA MET A 320 -15.76 -8.96 4.58
C MET A 320 -16.16 -9.63 5.91
N ASP A 321 -17.44 -9.50 6.26
CA ASP A 321 -17.98 -10.17 7.46
C ASP A 321 -17.92 -11.70 7.28
N GLU A 322 -17.52 -12.43 8.30
CA GLU A 322 -17.42 -13.88 8.27
C GLU A 322 -18.53 -14.57 9.09
N GLY A 323 -19.56 -13.84 9.50
CA GLY A 323 -20.76 -14.34 10.17
C GLY A 323 -20.46 -15.39 11.25
N GLU A 324 -20.95 -16.62 11.07
CA GLU A 324 -20.69 -17.75 11.99
C GLU A 324 -19.26 -18.30 11.90
N GLY A 325 -18.50 -17.94 10.87
CA GLY A 325 -17.12 -18.39 10.65
C GLY A 325 -17.01 -19.88 10.28
N LEU A 326 -17.97 -20.41 9.53
CA LEU A 326 -18.02 -21.82 9.11
C LEU A 326 -16.78 -22.19 8.30
N GLU A 327 -16.25 -23.39 8.56
CA GLU A 327 -15.04 -23.91 7.92
C GLU A 327 -15.33 -24.98 6.85
N LYS A 328 -16.56 -25.54 6.82
CA LYS A 328 -16.94 -26.60 5.88
C LYS A 328 -18.37 -26.42 5.43
N ALA A 329 -18.63 -26.76 4.16
CA ALA A 329 -19.98 -26.88 3.62
C ALA A 329 -20.52 -28.29 3.87
N ASP A 330 -21.81 -28.38 4.23
CA ASP A 330 -22.51 -29.66 4.43
C ASP A 330 -22.90 -30.33 3.10
N SER A 331 -23.13 -29.51 2.07
CA SER A 331 -23.49 -29.90 0.70
C SER A 331 -22.93 -28.89 -0.29
N TYR A 332 -22.95 -29.20 -1.59
CA TYR A 332 -22.44 -28.36 -2.66
C TYR A 332 -23.53 -27.86 -3.60
N ASP A 333 -24.76 -27.80 -3.11
CA ASP A 333 -25.85 -27.11 -3.78
C ASP A 333 -25.66 -25.60 -3.66
N VAL A 334 -25.86 -24.88 -4.77
CA VAL A 334 -25.78 -23.43 -4.80
C VAL A 334 -27.13 -22.84 -5.07
N GLU A 335 -27.61 -21.96 -4.19
CA GLU A 335 -28.91 -21.29 -4.39
C GLU A 335 -28.76 -19.77 -4.25
N LEU A 336 -29.48 -19.06 -5.09
CA LEU A 336 -29.67 -17.61 -5.01
C LEU A 336 -31.16 -17.33 -4.82
N SER A 337 -31.47 -16.48 -3.84
CA SER A 337 -32.84 -16.11 -3.50
C SER A 337 -32.99 -14.59 -3.55
N HIS A 338 -33.74 -14.10 -4.54
CA HIS A 338 -34.07 -12.67 -4.73
C HIS A 338 -32.85 -11.75 -4.74
N VAL A 339 -31.75 -12.19 -5.36
CA VAL A 339 -30.47 -11.48 -5.35
C VAL A 339 -30.54 -10.26 -6.24
N SER A 340 -30.21 -9.10 -5.66
CA SER A 340 -29.99 -7.84 -6.38
C SER A 340 -28.60 -7.30 -6.04
N PHE A 341 -27.91 -6.77 -7.07
CA PHE A 341 -26.55 -6.27 -6.92
C PHE A 341 -26.22 -5.18 -7.93
N GLY A 342 -25.44 -4.19 -7.51
CA GLY A 342 -24.88 -3.15 -8.35
C GLY A 342 -23.48 -2.75 -7.91
N TYR A 343 -22.67 -2.32 -8.88
CA TYR A 343 -21.41 -1.64 -8.60
C TYR A 343 -21.70 -0.15 -8.42
N ASP A 344 -21.36 0.40 -7.29
CA ASP A 344 -21.68 1.78 -6.91
C ASP A 344 -23.18 2.09 -7.13
N ASP A 345 -23.52 3.12 -7.89
CA ASP A 345 -24.91 3.50 -8.20
C ASP A 345 -25.53 2.73 -9.38
N ARG A 346 -24.77 1.86 -10.05
CA ARG A 346 -25.24 1.13 -11.23
C ARG A 346 -25.72 -0.27 -10.88
N GLN A 347 -27.03 -0.50 -10.92
CA GLN A 347 -27.62 -1.82 -10.76
C GLN A 347 -27.26 -2.74 -11.94
N ILE A 348 -26.80 -3.96 -11.65
CA ILE A 348 -26.37 -4.97 -12.63
C ILE A 348 -27.26 -6.21 -12.60
N LEU A 349 -27.68 -6.66 -11.41
CA LEU A 349 -28.58 -7.80 -11.23
C LEU A 349 -29.81 -7.33 -10.44
N GLU A 350 -30.98 -7.81 -10.84
CA GLU A 350 -32.26 -7.42 -10.25
C GLU A 350 -33.14 -8.66 -10.06
N ASP A 351 -33.42 -8.97 -8.80
CA ASP A 351 -34.32 -10.06 -8.37
C ASP A 351 -33.98 -11.43 -9.00
N VAL A 352 -32.72 -11.82 -8.95
CA VAL A 352 -32.25 -13.09 -9.53
C VAL A 352 -32.42 -14.21 -8.51
N SER A 353 -33.18 -15.26 -8.91
CA SER A 353 -33.35 -16.48 -8.11
C SER A 353 -33.03 -17.70 -8.97
N LEU A 354 -32.18 -18.61 -8.45
CA LEU A 354 -31.78 -19.84 -9.12
C LEU A 354 -31.35 -20.91 -8.10
N SER A 355 -31.41 -22.17 -8.54
CA SER A 355 -30.88 -23.31 -7.78
C SER A 355 -30.05 -24.19 -8.71
N ILE A 356 -28.86 -24.60 -8.27
CA ILE A 356 -27.90 -25.46 -8.96
C ILE A 356 -27.63 -26.65 -8.04
N PRO A 357 -28.27 -27.80 -8.25
CA PRO A 357 -28.06 -28.99 -7.45
C PRO A 357 -26.60 -29.51 -7.55
N ALA A 358 -26.10 -30.09 -6.49
CA ALA A 358 -24.78 -30.71 -6.47
C ALA A 358 -24.62 -31.77 -7.58
N GLY A 359 -23.45 -31.80 -8.21
CA GLY A 359 -23.12 -32.70 -9.30
C GLY A 359 -23.80 -32.45 -10.62
N THR A 360 -24.47 -31.27 -10.78
CA THR A 360 -25.09 -30.85 -12.05
C THR A 360 -24.31 -29.75 -12.73
N SER A 361 -24.58 -29.56 -14.03
CA SER A 361 -23.98 -28.48 -14.83
C SER A 361 -24.99 -27.40 -15.14
N CYS A 362 -24.63 -26.15 -14.88
CA CYS A 362 -25.41 -24.95 -15.17
C CYS A 362 -24.65 -24.04 -16.15
N ALA A 363 -25.24 -23.77 -17.30
CA ALA A 363 -24.68 -22.83 -18.29
C ALA A 363 -25.43 -21.50 -18.21
N ILE A 364 -24.67 -20.40 -18.08
CA ILE A 364 -25.19 -19.03 -18.07
C ILE A 364 -24.89 -18.41 -19.43
N VAL A 365 -25.92 -18.03 -20.16
CA VAL A 365 -25.83 -17.41 -21.48
C VAL A 365 -26.57 -16.06 -21.52
N GLY A 366 -26.25 -15.22 -22.47
CA GLY A 366 -26.91 -13.91 -22.63
C GLY A 366 -26.02 -12.90 -23.33
N PRO A 367 -26.53 -11.73 -23.68
CA PRO A 367 -25.79 -10.65 -24.32
C PRO A 367 -24.60 -10.18 -23.48
N SER A 368 -23.65 -9.50 -24.14
CA SER A 368 -22.56 -8.84 -23.39
C SER A 368 -23.14 -7.77 -22.45
N GLY A 369 -22.62 -7.70 -21.22
CA GLY A 369 -23.11 -6.73 -20.22
C GLY A 369 -24.42 -7.14 -19.52
N SER A 370 -24.95 -8.35 -19.72
CA SER A 370 -26.16 -8.82 -19.03
C SER A 370 -25.98 -9.17 -17.55
N GLY A 371 -24.73 -9.21 -17.04
CA GLY A 371 -24.43 -9.51 -15.63
C GLY A 371 -23.91 -10.94 -15.35
N LYS A 372 -23.59 -11.75 -16.38
CA LYS A 372 -23.15 -13.15 -16.22
C LYS A 372 -21.94 -13.32 -15.31
N THR A 373 -20.86 -12.58 -15.58
CA THR A 373 -19.64 -12.63 -14.77
C THR A 373 -19.88 -12.11 -13.35
N THR A 374 -20.71 -11.08 -13.20
CA THR A 374 -21.12 -10.57 -11.88
C THR A 374 -21.88 -11.63 -11.09
N LEU A 375 -22.80 -12.34 -11.70
CA LEU A 375 -23.56 -13.42 -11.07
C LEU A 375 -22.64 -14.52 -10.51
N VAL A 376 -21.68 -14.96 -11.31
CA VAL A 376 -20.70 -15.97 -10.90
C VAL A 376 -19.81 -15.47 -9.75
N ARG A 377 -19.36 -14.25 -9.83
CA ARG A 377 -18.53 -13.63 -8.79
C ARG A 377 -19.25 -13.47 -7.45
N LEU A 378 -20.58 -13.27 -7.48
CA LEU A 378 -21.40 -13.25 -6.26
C LEU A 378 -21.54 -14.65 -5.65
N ILE A 379 -21.62 -15.70 -6.47
CA ILE A 379 -21.61 -17.09 -6.00
C ILE A 379 -20.31 -17.42 -5.26
N GLU A 380 -19.18 -16.93 -5.77
CA GLU A 380 -17.86 -17.06 -5.13
C GLU A 380 -17.63 -16.07 -3.98
N ARG A 381 -18.62 -15.18 -3.73
CA ARG A 381 -18.54 -14.12 -2.72
C ARG A 381 -17.33 -13.20 -2.91
N PHE A 382 -17.01 -12.82 -4.14
CA PHE A 382 -16.05 -11.73 -4.38
C PHE A 382 -16.63 -10.36 -4.00
N TRP A 383 -17.96 -10.26 -3.92
CA TRP A 383 -18.74 -9.15 -3.37
C TRP A 383 -19.92 -9.70 -2.60
N ASP A 384 -20.35 -9.00 -1.57
CA ASP A 384 -21.61 -9.28 -0.89
C ASP A 384 -22.78 -8.67 -1.70
N VAL A 385 -23.94 -9.32 -1.66
CA VAL A 385 -25.13 -8.86 -2.39
C VAL A 385 -25.76 -7.64 -1.72
N ASN A 386 -26.40 -6.76 -2.48
CA ASN A 386 -27.12 -5.62 -1.92
C ASN A 386 -28.50 -6.02 -1.32
N ALA A 387 -29.12 -7.06 -1.88
CA ALA A 387 -30.37 -7.64 -1.37
C ALA A 387 -30.47 -9.10 -1.77
N GLY A 388 -31.24 -9.89 -1.04
CA GLY A 388 -31.36 -11.32 -1.21
C GLY A 388 -30.23 -12.10 -0.52
N HIS A 389 -30.12 -13.38 -0.83
CA HIS A 389 -29.15 -14.28 -0.22
C HIS A 389 -28.55 -15.23 -1.27
N VAL A 390 -27.27 -15.54 -1.09
CA VAL A 390 -26.57 -16.62 -1.81
C VAL A 390 -26.23 -17.69 -0.79
N THR A 391 -26.58 -18.95 -1.05
CA THR A 391 -26.31 -20.05 -0.12
C THR A 391 -25.49 -21.15 -0.78
N LEU A 392 -24.63 -21.78 0.03
CA LEU A 392 -23.90 -23.00 -0.30
C LEU A 392 -24.26 -24.06 0.72
N GLY A 393 -24.82 -25.19 0.25
CA GLY A 393 -25.28 -26.27 1.14
C GLY A 393 -26.35 -25.82 2.13
N GLY A 394 -27.23 -24.88 1.73
CA GLY A 394 -28.30 -24.33 2.56
C GLY A 394 -27.86 -23.31 3.62
N ARG A 395 -26.56 -22.93 3.68
CA ARG A 395 -26.02 -21.88 4.56
C ARG A 395 -25.66 -20.66 3.73
N ASP A 396 -25.88 -19.46 4.29
CA ASP A 396 -25.48 -18.23 3.63
C ASP A 396 -23.96 -18.19 3.40
N VAL A 397 -23.52 -17.76 2.23
CA VAL A 397 -22.09 -17.63 1.94
C VAL A 397 -21.39 -16.63 2.86
N CYS A 398 -22.13 -15.69 3.44
CA CYS A 398 -21.63 -14.72 4.42
C CYS A 398 -21.27 -15.36 5.77
N ASP A 399 -21.80 -16.55 6.08
CA ASP A 399 -21.51 -17.26 7.33
C ASP A 399 -20.20 -18.05 7.28
N TYR A 400 -19.61 -18.21 6.10
CA TYR A 400 -18.35 -18.92 5.95
C TYR A 400 -17.15 -17.99 6.12
N LYS A 401 -16.05 -18.54 6.67
CA LYS A 401 -14.74 -17.90 6.47
C LYS A 401 -14.43 -17.83 4.98
N VAL A 402 -13.96 -16.69 4.51
CA VAL A 402 -13.72 -16.46 3.07
C VAL A 402 -12.80 -17.53 2.47
N ASP A 403 -11.69 -17.85 3.16
CA ASP A 403 -10.76 -18.89 2.71
C ASP A 403 -11.43 -20.29 2.63
N ALA A 404 -12.30 -20.62 3.59
CA ALA A 404 -13.01 -21.90 3.63
C ALA A 404 -14.09 -21.99 2.55
N LEU A 405 -14.80 -20.89 2.29
CA LEU A 405 -15.76 -20.81 1.18
C LEU A 405 -15.05 -21.05 -0.16
N LEU A 406 -13.97 -20.30 -0.42
CA LEU A 406 -13.22 -20.38 -1.67
C LEU A 406 -12.52 -21.73 -1.91
N GLN A 407 -12.27 -22.53 -0.86
CA GLN A 407 -11.78 -23.91 -1.03
C GLN A 407 -12.78 -24.82 -1.77
N ASN A 408 -14.09 -24.50 -1.75
CA ASN A 408 -15.11 -25.28 -2.44
C ASN A 408 -15.20 -24.97 -3.94
N PHE A 409 -14.49 -23.96 -4.44
CA PHE A 409 -14.53 -23.54 -5.84
C PHE A 409 -13.18 -23.74 -6.53
N SER A 410 -13.17 -24.31 -7.73
CA SER A 410 -12.04 -24.30 -8.67
C SER A 410 -12.40 -23.41 -9.84
N THR A 411 -11.80 -22.22 -9.93
CA THR A 411 -12.16 -21.21 -10.93
C THR A 411 -11.13 -21.14 -12.05
N VAL A 412 -11.61 -21.21 -13.28
CA VAL A 412 -10.84 -20.95 -14.49
C VAL A 412 -11.31 -19.62 -15.07
N PHE A 413 -10.50 -18.59 -14.90
CA PHE A 413 -10.82 -17.22 -15.32
C PHE A 413 -10.64 -17.02 -16.83
N GLN A 414 -11.37 -16.06 -17.39
CA GLN A 414 -11.22 -15.61 -18.77
C GLN A 414 -9.81 -15.12 -19.08
N GLY A 415 -9.25 -14.27 -18.20
CA GLY A 415 -7.88 -13.78 -18.25
C GLY A 415 -6.99 -14.59 -17.33
N VAL A 416 -6.15 -15.45 -17.90
CA VAL A 416 -5.22 -16.25 -17.11
C VAL A 416 -4.06 -15.40 -16.64
N PHE A 417 -3.88 -15.31 -15.32
CA PHE A 417 -2.72 -14.72 -14.71
C PHE A 417 -1.71 -15.79 -14.28
N LEU A 418 -0.47 -15.66 -14.74
CA LEU A 418 0.66 -16.49 -14.36
C LEU A 418 1.70 -15.63 -13.63
N PHE A 419 2.20 -16.14 -12.52
CA PHE A 419 3.23 -15.48 -11.73
C PHE A 419 4.61 -15.68 -12.37
N ASP A 420 5.53 -14.73 -12.18
CA ASP A 420 6.93 -14.88 -12.56
C ASP A 420 7.62 -15.89 -11.64
N ASP A 421 7.33 -17.16 -11.90
CA ASP A 421 7.85 -18.32 -11.18
C ASP A 421 7.91 -19.52 -12.11
N THR A 422 8.37 -20.67 -11.61
CA THR A 422 8.41 -21.91 -12.39
C THR A 422 7.01 -22.39 -12.78
N ILE A 423 6.92 -23.21 -13.81
CA ILE A 423 5.68 -23.89 -14.21
C ILE A 423 5.15 -24.72 -13.03
N GLU A 424 6.02 -25.47 -12.36
CA GLU A 424 5.65 -26.27 -11.19
C GLU A 424 5.00 -25.43 -10.10
N ASN A 425 5.62 -24.33 -9.70
CA ASN A 425 5.06 -23.44 -8.69
C ASN A 425 3.76 -22.79 -9.16
N ASN A 426 3.66 -22.43 -10.42
CA ASN A 426 2.42 -21.91 -10.99
C ASN A 426 1.27 -22.93 -10.93
N ILE A 427 1.49 -24.20 -11.10
CA ILE A 427 0.48 -25.25 -10.93
C ILE A 427 0.20 -25.48 -9.43
N LYS A 428 1.22 -25.47 -8.57
CA LYS A 428 1.10 -25.62 -7.11
C LYS A 428 0.25 -24.55 -6.42
N PHE A 429 -0.08 -23.44 -7.06
CA PHE A 429 -1.07 -22.51 -6.52
C PHE A 429 -2.45 -23.18 -6.28
N GLY A 430 -2.78 -24.26 -7.00
CA GLY A 430 -3.97 -25.08 -6.71
C GLY A 430 -3.89 -25.81 -5.37
N ASN A 431 -2.71 -26.33 -5.01
CA ASN A 431 -2.42 -26.98 -3.73
C ASN A 431 -0.92 -26.84 -3.40
N PRO A 432 -0.54 -25.88 -2.53
CA PRO A 432 0.86 -25.64 -2.18
C PRO A 432 1.60 -26.81 -1.55
N SER A 433 0.87 -27.78 -0.97
CA SER A 433 1.45 -28.97 -0.35
C SER A 433 1.62 -30.16 -1.31
N ALA A 434 1.25 -30.01 -2.59
CA ALA A 434 1.30 -31.08 -3.57
C ALA A 434 2.74 -31.52 -3.86
N THR A 435 2.93 -32.82 -4.05
CA THR A 435 4.21 -33.40 -4.50
C THR A 435 4.42 -33.14 -5.99
N HIS A 436 5.67 -33.31 -6.46
CA HIS A 436 5.98 -33.20 -7.88
C HIS A 436 5.14 -34.17 -8.75
N GLU A 437 4.94 -35.41 -8.29
CA GLU A 437 4.14 -36.41 -9.00
C GLU A 437 2.68 -35.97 -9.15
N GLN A 438 2.10 -35.31 -8.13
CA GLN A 438 0.73 -34.77 -8.20
C GLN A 438 0.64 -33.59 -9.18
N VAL A 439 1.66 -32.76 -9.25
CA VAL A 439 1.74 -31.67 -10.23
C VAL A 439 1.80 -32.23 -11.65
N VAL A 440 2.65 -33.25 -11.88
CA VAL A 440 2.78 -33.91 -13.17
C VAL A 440 1.47 -34.59 -13.59
N ASP A 441 0.76 -35.27 -12.66
CA ASP A 441 -0.55 -35.86 -12.95
C ASP A 441 -1.58 -34.79 -13.36
N ALA A 442 -1.66 -33.70 -12.60
CA ALA A 442 -2.56 -32.59 -12.94
C ALA A 442 -2.24 -31.97 -14.29
N ALA A 443 -0.95 -31.81 -14.61
CA ALA A 443 -0.50 -31.28 -15.90
C ALA A 443 -0.84 -32.23 -17.06
N LYS A 444 -0.71 -33.55 -16.89
CA LYS A 444 -1.10 -34.54 -17.89
C LYS A 444 -2.60 -34.51 -18.15
N ARG A 445 -3.40 -34.48 -17.10
CA ARG A 445 -4.88 -34.39 -17.20
C ARG A 445 -5.33 -33.09 -17.85
N ALA A 446 -4.55 -32.01 -17.69
CA ALA A 446 -4.78 -30.72 -18.34
C ALA A 446 -4.18 -30.63 -19.77
N CYS A 447 -3.62 -31.70 -20.33
CA CYS A 447 -2.93 -31.72 -21.62
C CYS A 447 -1.76 -30.71 -21.70
N CYS A 448 -1.00 -30.55 -20.60
CA CYS A 448 0.15 -29.64 -20.53
C CYS A 448 1.49 -30.36 -20.76
N GLU A 449 1.57 -31.66 -20.54
CA GLU A 449 2.81 -32.42 -20.46
C GLU A 449 3.69 -32.27 -21.71
N GLU A 450 3.08 -32.31 -22.90
CA GLU A 450 3.82 -32.26 -24.16
C GLU A 450 4.56 -30.95 -24.34
N PHE A 451 3.90 -29.81 -24.13
CA PHE A 451 4.57 -28.52 -24.30
C PHE A 451 5.54 -28.23 -23.14
N ILE A 452 5.25 -28.71 -21.90
CA ILE A 452 6.17 -28.53 -20.77
C ILE A 452 7.47 -29.29 -21.02
N GLN A 453 7.41 -30.53 -21.51
CA GLN A 453 8.60 -31.31 -21.83
C GLN A 453 9.38 -30.78 -23.02
N ALA A 454 8.76 -30.04 -23.93
CA ALA A 454 9.45 -29.37 -25.04
C ALA A 454 10.26 -28.15 -24.60
N LEU A 455 10.07 -27.64 -23.39
CA LEU A 455 10.82 -26.53 -22.83
C LEU A 455 12.17 -27.01 -22.26
N PRO A 456 13.23 -26.20 -22.36
CA PRO A 456 14.60 -26.61 -21.95
C PRO A 456 14.69 -27.12 -20.51
N ASP A 457 13.97 -26.46 -19.57
CA ASP A 457 14.01 -26.77 -18.13
C ASP A 457 12.73 -27.49 -17.65
N GLY A 458 11.85 -27.90 -18.58
CA GLY A 458 10.59 -28.61 -18.24
C GLY A 458 9.76 -27.86 -17.19
N TYR A 459 9.40 -28.52 -16.10
CA TYR A 459 8.62 -27.94 -14.99
C TYR A 459 9.34 -26.82 -14.24
N GLU A 460 10.68 -26.77 -14.27
CA GLU A 460 11.47 -25.71 -13.64
C GLU A 460 11.61 -24.46 -14.53
N THR A 461 11.02 -24.45 -15.73
CA THR A 461 11.03 -23.28 -16.62
C THR A 461 10.32 -22.12 -15.96
N ARG A 462 11.01 -20.97 -15.85
CA ARG A 462 10.42 -19.71 -15.35
C ARG A 462 9.64 -19.01 -16.46
N LEU A 463 8.43 -18.59 -16.15
CA LEU A 463 7.49 -18.08 -17.15
C LEU A 463 7.62 -16.58 -17.46
N GLY A 464 8.35 -15.83 -16.62
CA GLY A 464 8.35 -14.37 -16.69
C GLY A 464 6.99 -13.75 -16.38
N GLU A 465 6.93 -12.42 -16.41
CA GLU A 465 5.74 -11.66 -16.07
C GLU A 465 4.54 -12.02 -16.98
N GLY A 466 3.44 -12.43 -16.37
CA GLY A 466 2.20 -12.78 -17.07
C GLY A 466 2.30 -14.02 -17.99
N GLY A 467 3.39 -14.80 -17.91
CA GLY A 467 3.59 -15.99 -18.75
C GLY A 467 3.81 -15.65 -20.22
N SER A 468 4.55 -14.57 -20.50
CA SER A 468 4.76 -14.03 -21.85
C SER A 468 5.39 -15.02 -22.85
N MET A 469 6.04 -16.08 -22.37
CA MET A 469 6.66 -17.13 -23.19
C MET A 469 5.64 -18.15 -23.74
N LEU A 470 4.43 -18.20 -23.20
CA LEU A 470 3.42 -19.20 -23.54
C LEU A 470 2.34 -18.63 -24.47
N SER A 471 1.83 -19.47 -25.36
CA SER A 471 0.63 -19.18 -26.14
C SER A 471 -0.62 -19.01 -25.25
N GLY A 472 -1.68 -18.39 -25.76
CA GLY A 472 -2.94 -18.23 -25.03
C GLY A 472 -3.53 -19.58 -24.59
N GLY A 473 -3.47 -20.59 -25.44
CA GLY A 473 -3.96 -21.95 -25.14
C GLY A 473 -3.15 -22.67 -24.06
N GLU A 474 -1.83 -22.55 -24.08
CA GLU A 474 -0.95 -23.11 -23.05
C GLU A 474 -1.19 -22.46 -21.69
N ARG A 475 -1.30 -21.12 -21.63
CA ARG A 475 -1.67 -20.42 -20.38
C ARG A 475 -3.01 -20.93 -19.83
N GLN A 476 -4.01 -21.10 -20.71
CA GLN A 476 -5.33 -21.59 -20.31
C GLN A 476 -5.26 -23.01 -19.76
N ARG A 477 -4.50 -23.92 -20.40
CA ARG A 477 -4.28 -25.30 -19.90
C ARG A 477 -3.56 -25.32 -18.56
N LEU A 478 -2.58 -24.45 -18.32
CA LEU A 478 -1.96 -24.30 -16.99
C LEU A 478 -2.96 -23.84 -15.92
N SER A 479 -3.88 -22.94 -16.26
CA SER A 479 -4.95 -22.55 -15.34
C SER A 479 -5.88 -23.72 -15.01
N ILE A 480 -6.16 -24.58 -16.00
CA ILE A 480 -6.93 -25.81 -15.77
C ILE A 480 -6.14 -26.82 -14.92
N ALA A 481 -4.82 -26.95 -15.12
CA ALA A 481 -3.97 -27.77 -14.27
C ALA A 481 -4.02 -27.34 -12.80
N ARG A 482 -4.00 -26.02 -12.52
CA ARG A 482 -4.23 -25.46 -11.17
C ARG A 482 -5.57 -25.91 -10.60
N ALA A 483 -6.64 -25.80 -11.40
CA ALA A 483 -7.99 -26.16 -10.97
C ALA A 483 -8.13 -27.67 -10.73
N ILE A 484 -7.49 -28.53 -11.54
CA ILE A 484 -7.44 -29.97 -11.34
C ILE A 484 -6.68 -30.31 -10.05
N LEU A 485 -5.52 -29.68 -9.82
CA LEU A 485 -4.70 -29.93 -8.62
C LEU A 485 -5.42 -29.49 -7.33
N LYS A 486 -6.23 -28.42 -7.40
CA LYS A 486 -7.06 -27.94 -6.28
C LYS A 486 -8.17 -28.93 -5.94
N ASP A 487 -8.72 -29.59 -6.93
CA ASP A 487 -9.77 -30.64 -6.84
C ASP A 487 -11.03 -30.24 -6.07
N ALA A 488 -11.45 -28.98 -6.15
CA ALA A 488 -12.65 -28.50 -5.47
C ALA A 488 -13.93 -29.14 -6.04
N PRO A 489 -15.00 -29.28 -5.23
CA PRO A 489 -16.27 -29.91 -5.64
C PRO A 489 -17.09 -29.09 -6.63
N ILE A 490 -16.89 -27.77 -6.68
CA ILE A 490 -17.57 -26.86 -7.61
C ILE A 490 -16.53 -26.27 -8.57
N VAL A 491 -16.79 -26.39 -9.86
CA VAL A 491 -15.95 -25.83 -10.93
C VAL A 491 -16.67 -24.64 -11.55
N VAL A 492 -15.96 -23.52 -11.60
CA VAL A 492 -16.42 -22.29 -12.25
C VAL A 492 -15.59 -22.05 -13.50
N LEU A 493 -16.26 -21.90 -14.66
CA LEU A 493 -15.62 -21.63 -15.94
C LEU A 493 -16.11 -20.29 -16.49
N ASP A 494 -15.25 -19.27 -16.46
CA ASP A 494 -15.55 -17.96 -17.04
C ASP A 494 -14.87 -17.83 -18.41
N GLU A 495 -15.66 -18.05 -19.50
CA GLU A 495 -15.20 -17.98 -20.91
C GLU A 495 -13.89 -18.75 -21.21
N ALA A 496 -13.67 -19.85 -20.54
CA ALA A 496 -12.39 -20.61 -20.53
C ALA A 496 -11.87 -21.01 -21.94
N THR A 497 -12.65 -20.82 -22.99
CA THR A 497 -12.32 -21.20 -24.38
C THR A 497 -12.27 -20.00 -25.34
N ALA A 498 -12.36 -18.75 -24.86
CA ALA A 498 -12.25 -17.57 -25.71
C ALA A 498 -10.79 -17.36 -26.16
N ASN A 499 -10.60 -16.95 -27.43
CA ASN A 499 -9.28 -16.60 -27.99
C ASN A 499 -8.22 -17.71 -28.08
N VAL A 500 -8.64 -18.97 -28.27
CA VAL A 500 -7.72 -20.11 -28.45
C VAL A 500 -7.72 -20.56 -29.90
N ASP A 501 -6.54 -20.82 -30.45
CA ASP A 501 -6.35 -21.32 -31.80
C ASP A 501 -7.04 -22.67 -32.00
N PRO A 502 -7.57 -22.98 -33.22
CA PRO A 502 -8.29 -24.23 -33.48
C PRO A 502 -7.50 -25.51 -33.16
N GLU A 503 -6.19 -25.48 -33.30
CA GLU A 503 -5.29 -26.61 -33.00
C GLU A 503 -5.28 -26.94 -31.51
N ASN A 504 -5.28 -25.94 -30.65
CA ASN A 504 -5.31 -26.08 -29.20
C ASN A 504 -6.71 -26.32 -28.62
N GLU A 505 -7.77 -26.18 -29.42
CA GLU A 505 -9.15 -26.30 -28.95
C GLU A 505 -9.50 -27.70 -28.47
N LEU A 506 -9.02 -28.74 -29.19
CA LEU A 506 -9.29 -30.15 -28.84
C LEU A 506 -8.66 -30.54 -27.49
N GLU A 507 -7.43 -30.10 -27.26
CA GLU A 507 -6.74 -30.38 -25.98
C GLU A 507 -7.39 -29.63 -24.82
N LEU A 508 -7.77 -28.38 -25.06
CA LEU A 508 -8.46 -27.57 -24.08
C LEU A 508 -9.84 -28.18 -23.71
N GLN A 509 -10.60 -28.70 -24.68
CA GLN A 509 -11.87 -29.40 -24.43
C GLN A 509 -11.66 -30.67 -23.63
N ARG A 510 -10.60 -31.47 -23.91
CA ARG A 510 -10.25 -32.65 -23.10
C ARG A 510 -9.91 -32.28 -21.66
N ALA A 511 -9.10 -31.25 -21.47
CA ALA A 511 -8.73 -30.75 -20.15
C ALA A 511 -9.95 -30.29 -19.34
N ILE A 512 -10.89 -29.54 -19.98
CA ILE A 512 -12.15 -29.12 -19.36
C ILE A 512 -13.03 -30.33 -19.01
N ALA A 513 -13.17 -31.30 -19.91
CA ALA A 513 -13.95 -32.50 -19.65
C ALA A 513 -13.41 -33.32 -18.46
N GLU A 514 -12.08 -33.39 -18.34
CA GLU A 514 -11.45 -34.05 -17.19
C GLU A 514 -11.63 -33.25 -15.88
N LEU A 515 -11.52 -31.91 -15.92
CA LEU A 515 -11.74 -31.04 -14.77
C LEU A 515 -13.18 -31.14 -14.23
N THR A 516 -14.17 -31.21 -15.14
CA THR A 516 -15.61 -31.15 -14.79
C THR A 516 -16.23 -32.49 -14.40
N LYS A 517 -15.48 -33.57 -14.49
CA LYS A 517 -15.97 -34.94 -14.23
C LYS A 517 -16.43 -35.12 -12.79
N SER A 518 -17.70 -35.48 -12.63
CA SER A 518 -18.34 -35.73 -11.32
C SER A 518 -18.36 -34.52 -10.36
N LYS A 519 -18.41 -33.32 -10.90
CA LYS A 519 -18.44 -32.07 -10.12
C LYS A 519 -19.69 -31.24 -10.41
N THR A 520 -19.99 -30.29 -9.54
CA THR A 520 -20.94 -29.22 -9.82
C THR A 520 -20.24 -28.21 -10.74
N VAL A 521 -20.85 -27.89 -11.88
CA VAL A 521 -20.22 -27.04 -12.89
C VAL A 521 -21.07 -25.80 -13.16
N ILE A 522 -20.49 -24.63 -12.98
CA ILE A 522 -21.09 -23.33 -13.31
C ILE A 522 -20.26 -22.74 -14.44
N MET A 523 -20.87 -22.50 -15.60
CA MET A 523 -20.12 -22.00 -16.74
C MET A 523 -20.76 -20.79 -17.39
N ILE A 524 -19.97 -19.77 -17.67
CA ILE A 524 -20.33 -18.69 -18.59
C ILE A 524 -19.91 -19.13 -19.97
N ALA A 525 -20.89 -19.42 -20.81
CA ALA A 525 -20.64 -20.09 -22.07
C ALA A 525 -20.80 -19.19 -23.29
N HIS A 526 -19.74 -19.13 -24.06
CA HIS A 526 -19.70 -18.51 -25.39
C HIS A 526 -19.69 -19.53 -26.54
N ARG A 527 -19.58 -20.84 -26.25
CA ARG A 527 -19.53 -21.92 -27.27
C ARG A 527 -20.70 -22.86 -27.13
N LEU A 528 -21.37 -23.12 -28.24
CA LEU A 528 -22.58 -23.93 -28.34
C LEU A 528 -22.41 -25.37 -27.87
N LYS A 529 -21.23 -26.00 -28.14
CA LYS A 529 -20.96 -27.39 -27.76
C LYS A 529 -21.02 -27.60 -26.24
N THR A 530 -20.52 -26.64 -25.47
CA THR A 530 -20.48 -26.72 -24.01
C THR A 530 -21.86 -26.46 -23.39
N VAL A 531 -22.65 -25.58 -24.01
CA VAL A 531 -24.02 -25.25 -23.53
C VAL A 531 -25.00 -26.39 -23.77
N ARG A 532 -24.91 -27.07 -24.92
CA ARG A 532 -25.89 -28.13 -25.32
C ARG A 532 -26.02 -29.25 -24.30
N ASN A 533 -24.95 -29.60 -23.65
CA ASN A 533 -24.89 -30.75 -22.72
C ASN A 533 -25.15 -30.35 -21.27
N ALA A 534 -25.42 -29.08 -20.98
CA ALA A 534 -25.68 -28.61 -19.62
C ALA A 534 -27.05 -29.14 -19.11
N ASN A 535 -27.10 -29.56 -17.85
CA ASN A 535 -28.34 -30.00 -17.19
C ASN A 535 -29.33 -28.85 -17.09
N GLN A 536 -28.84 -27.61 -16.95
CA GLN A 536 -29.64 -26.40 -16.88
C GLN A 536 -28.95 -25.28 -17.65
N ILE A 537 -29.75 -24.53 -18.40
CA ILE A 537 -29.31 -23.32 -19.10
C ILE A 537 -30.14 -22.15 -18.56
N LEU A 538 -29.44 -21.08 -18.16
CA LEU A 538 -30.00 -19.83 -17.68
C LEU A 538 -29.72 -18.74 -18.72
N VAL A 539 -30.73 -18.06 -19.18
CA VAL A 539 -30.58 -16.91 -20.09
C VAL A 539 -30.73 -15.64 -19.28
N LEU A 540 -29.64 -14.89 -19.21
CA LEU A 540 -29.58 -13.63 -18.47
C LEU A 540 -29.68 -12.47 -19.48
N ASP A 541 -30.65 -11.60 -19.29
CA ASP A 541 -30.79 -10.34 -20.06
C ASP A 541 -31.10 -9.19 -19.10
N LYS A 542 -30.38 -8.08 -19.26
CA LYS A 542 -30.53 -6.87 -18.46
C LYS A 542 -30.65 -7.11 -16.96
N GLY A 543 -29.79 -8.03 -16.44
CA GLY A 543 -29.72 -8.33 -15.02
C GLY A 543 -30.79 -9.27 -14.47
N ARG A 544 -31.65 -9.84 -15.33
CA ARG A 544 -32.71 -10.76 -14.92
C ARG A 544 -32.61 -12.09 -15.67
N ILE A 545 -33.04 -13.19 -15.04
CA ILE A 545 -33.19 -14.48 -15.72
C ILE A 545 -34.50 -14.45 -16.50
N VAL A 546 -34.39 -14.47 -17.84
CA VAL A 546 -35.53 -14.36 -18.74
C VAL A 546 -35.99 -15.71 -19.30
N GLN A 547 -35.09 -16.71 -19.39
CA GLN A 547 -35.42 -18.07 -19.80
C GLN A 547 -34.62 -19.08 -18.96
N ARG A 548 -35.19 -20.25 -18.68
CA ARG A 548 -34.58 -21.35 -17.95
C ARG A 548 -35.03 -22.70 -18.53
N GLY A 549 -34.09 -23.60 -18.81
CA GLY A 549 -34.44 -24.93 -19.34
C GLY A 549 -33.24 -25.73 -19.77
N THR A 550 -33.47 -26.75 -20.57
CA THR A 550 -32.45 -27.52 -21.30
C THR A 550 -32.32 -26.96 -22.74
N HIS A 551 -31.29 -27.40 -23.46
CA HIS A 551 -31.12 -27.02 -24.87
C HIS A 551 -32.40 -27.28 -25.71
N GLU A 552 -32.98 -28.46 -25.55
CA GLU A 552 -34.15 -28.87 -26.33
C GLU A 552 -35.38 -28.02 -25.99
N SER A 553 -35.65 -27.80 -24.71
CA SER A 553 -36.79 -27.02 -24.25
C SER A 553 -36.69 -25.55 -24.70
N LEU A 554 -35.52 -24.94 -24.60
CA LEU A 554 -35.29 -23.54 -24.96
C LEU A 554 -35.28 -23.32 -26.49
N MET A 555 -34.83 -24.30 -27.27
CA MET A 555 -34.95 -24.27 -28.73
C MET A 555 -36.40 -24.36 -29.19
N ALA A 556 -37.22 -25.17 -28.50
CA ALA A 556 -38.65 -25.29 -28.79
C ALA A 556 -39.45 -24.04 -28.36
N GLU A 557 -39.05 -23.40 -27.24
CA GLU A 557 -39.66 -22.16 -26.73
C GLU A 557 -39.36 -20.97 -27.65
N GLY A 558 -38.18 -20.96 -28.29
CA GLY A 558 -37.72 -19.80 -29.08
C GLY A 558 -37.15 -18.69 -28.21
N GLY A 559 -37.04 -17.47 -28.76
CA GLY A 559 -36.55 -16.30 -28.03
C GLY A 559 -35.03 -16.17 -27.99
N ILE A 560 -34.49 -15.49 -26.95
CA ILE A 560 -33.08 -15.07 -26.90
C ILE A 560 -32.11 -16.27 -27.01
N TYR A 561 -32.43 -17.41 -26.42
CA TYR A 561 -31.58 -18.59 -26.52
C TYR A 561 -31.54 -19.15 -27.95
N ALA A 562 -32.68 -19.33 -28.57
CA ALA A 562 -32.75 -19.84 -29.94
C ALA A 562 -32.08 -18.90 -30.95
N ASP A 563 -32.25 -17.59 -30.76
CA ASP A 563 -31.57 -16.57 -31.56
C ASP A 563 -30.04 -16.63 -31.40
N PHE A 564 -29.59 -16.80 -30.18
CA PHE A 564 -28.17 -16.96 -29.87
C PHE A 564 -27.58 -18.21 -30.55
N VAL A 565 -28.27 -19.35 -30.49
CA VAL A 565 -27.87 -20.60 -31.15
C VAL A 565 -27.83 -20.42 -32.66
N ASN A 566 -28.94 -19.94 -33.27
CA ASN A 566 -29.07 -19.76 -34.71
C ASN A 566 -28.04 -18.78 -35.29
N MET A 567 -27.76 -17.68 -34.59
CA MET A 567 -26.74 -16.70 -34.99
C MET A 567 -25.35 -17.33 -35.03
N ARG A 568 -25.00 -18.18 -34.05
CA ARG A 568 -23.69 -18.84 -33.98
C ARG A 568 -23.56 -19.99 -34.99
N GLU A 569 -24.59 -20.75 -35.24
CA GLU A 569 -24.58 -21.77 -36.30
C GLU A 569 -24.37 -21.16 -37.68
N LYS A 570 -24.95 -20.01 -37.95
CA LYS A 570 -24.71 -19.24 -39.18
C LYS A 570 -23.28 -18.76 -39.29
N THR A 571 -22.68 -18.32 -38.19
CA THR A 571 -21.28 -17.80 -38.16
C THR A 571 -20.27 -18.92 -38.40
N VAL A 572 -20.50 -20.13 -37.89
CA VAL A 572 -19.64 -21.31 -38.12
C VAL A 572 -19.72 -21.80 -39.57
N GLY A 573 -20.85 -21.54 -40.26
CA GLY A 573 -21.04 -21.88 -41.67
C GLY A 573 -20.43 -20.87 -42.68
N TRP A 574 -19.92 -19.72 -42.21
CA TRP A 574 -19.24 -18.74 -43.08
C TRP A 574 -17.81 -19.23 -43.39
N LYS A 575 -17.69 -19.92 -44.53
CA LYS A 575 -16.41 -20.05 -45.22
C LYS A 575 -16.17 -18.74 -45.97
N ILE A 576 -15.04 -18.09 -45.70
CA ILE A 576 -14.52 -17.00 -46.53
C ILE A 576 -14.30 -17.60 -47.91
N ALA A 577 -15.08 -17.18 -48.91
CA ALA A 577 -14.93 -17.57 -50.30
C ALA A 577 -13.71 -16.88 -50.92
#